data_12254d421511966b63ae666e6413c5e9
#
_entry.id   12254d421511966b63ae666e6413c5e9
#
_cell.length_a   1.000
_cell.length_b   1.000
_cell.length_c   1.000
_cell.angle_alpha   90.00
_cell.angle_beta   90.00
_cell.angle_gamma   90.00
#
_symmetry.space_group_name_H-M   'P 1'
#
loop_
_entity.id
_entity.type
_entity.pdbx_description
1 polymer ?
#
loop_
_entity_poly.entity_id
_entity_poly.type
_entity_poly.pdbx_seq_one_letter_code
_entity_poly.pdbx_strand_id
1 'polypeptide(L)'
;MKKSHFLIVVAFFLSQMNISYALDFPYSEWSLTNYNGASANFNDGFISVTNGGSDYWHVQLTRNNIELQAGKTYEVKFYLQGVSNRRYVEVRIGRNAFPYDAFAEFGEVVAPVNGRLITKTFTMQSGNVNNARFEFNLGKNSGTVYLSDVSLNCLDCGSNQNVSTNNSSPISTSDWDYIVIADTVDFRDYSMSLGDVFGQYLELGADSKIYGNVDASNYCFLRERANISGNLRYSTPCIEQNNIKAKAKSAKALSKPVVSLPNIVTGISPISVGLDETITLPPGNYGVFY
;
A
#
# COMPACT_ATOMS: atom_id res chain seq x y z
N MET A 1 -21.65 -30.20 52.43
CA MET A 1 -21.56 -29.64 51.09
C MET A 1 -20.17 -29.00 50.91
N LYS A 2 -19.26 -29.66 50.18
CA LYS A 2 -17.91 -29.15 49.91
C LYS A 2 -17.96 -28.28 48.66
N LYS A 3 -17.65 -26.97 48.79
CA LYS A 3 -17.48 -26.06 47.65
C LYS A 3 -16.12 -26.33 47.02
N SER A 4 -16.12 -26.85 45.79
CA SER A 4 -14.95 -27.01 44.96
C SER A 4 -14.63 -25.65 44.34
N HIS A 5 -13.46 -25.10 44.61
CA HIS A 5 -12.94 -23.89 43.94
C HIS A 5 -12.22 -24.34 42.72
N PHE A 6 -12.76 -23.98 41.57
CA PHE A 6 -12.15 -24.19 40.24
C PHE A 6 -11.18 -23.03 39.99
N LEU A 7 -9.89 -23.31 40.05
CA LEU A 7 -8.84 -22.34 39.73
C LEU A 7 -8.64 -22.34 38.19
N ILE A 8 -9.11 -21.30 37.53
CA ILE A 8 -8.83 -21.10 36.09
C ILE A 8 -7.46 -20.41 35.99
N VAL A 9 -6.44 -21.18 35.60
CA VAL A 9 -5.14 -20.62 35.20
C VAL A 9 -5.24 -20.16 33.76
N VAL A 10 -5.37 -18.84 33.53
CA VAL A 10 -5.25 -18.24 32.22
C VAL A 10 -3.75 -18.07 31.94
N ALA A 11 -3.17 -18.98 31.19
CA ALA A 11 -1.82 -18.83 30.66
C ALA A 11 -1.83 -17.78 29.52
N PHE A 12 -1.34 -16.58 29.80
CA PHE A 12 -1.03 -15.61 28.79
C PHE A 12 0.21 -16.08 28.00
N PHE A 13 0.01 -16.64 26.82
CA PHE A 13 1.08 -16.78 25.85
C PHE A 13 1.35 -15.40 25.24
N LEU A 14 2.39 -14.73 25.71
CA LEU A 14 3.02 -13.62 25.01
C LEU A 14 3.73 -14.20 23.77
N SER A 15 2.98 -14.38 22.69
CA SER A 15 3.61 -14.59 21.38
C SER A 15 4.34 -13.29 21.02
N GLN A 16 5.64 -13.39 20.77
CA GLN A 16 6.45 -12.27 20.26
C GLN A 16 5.82 -11.81 18.94
N MET A 17 5.13 -10.69 18.97
CA MET A 17 4.63 -10.04 17.75
C MET A 17 5.85 -9.50 17.00
N ASN A 18 6.17 -10.10 15.87
CA ASN A 18 7.07 -9.49 14.90
C ASN A 18 6.32 -8.30 14.28
N ILE A 19 6.56 -7.11 14.84
CA ILE A 19 6.06 -5.89 14.25
C ILE A 19 6.93 -5.62 13.03
N SER A 20 6.35 -5.80 11.88
CA SER A 20 6.95 -5.49 10.60
C SER A 20 6.80 -3.98 10.35
N TYR A 21 7.89 -3.26 10.17
CA TYR A 21 7.86 -1.85 9.84
C TYR A 21 7.89 -1.69 8.32
N ALA A 22 6.83 -1.15 7.76
CA ALA A 22 6.82 -0.69 6.38
C ALA A 22 7.28 0.76 6.33
N LEU A 23 8.23 1.07 5.45
CA LEU A 23 8.60 2.43 5.07
C LEU A 23 7.71 2.82 3.91
N ASP A 24 6.82 3.78 4.12
CA ASP A 24 6.07 4.42 3.05
C ASP A 24 6.88 5.59 2.51
N PHE A 25 6.97 5.72 1.20
CA PHE A 25 7.78 6.74 0.54
C PHE A 25 6.91 7.82 -0.10
N PRO A 26 6.70 8.97 0.58
CA PRO A 26 5.92 10.08 0.02
C PRO A 26 6.60 10.67 -1.21
N TYR A 27 5.83 11.20 -2.15
CA TYR A 27 6.35 11.72 -3.42
C TYR A 27 7.39 12.84 -3.25
N SER A 28 7.33 13.59 -2.16
CA SER A 28 8.31 14.65 -1.84
C SER A 28 9.73 14.15 -1.60
N GLU A 29 9.91 12.87 -1.35
CA GLU A 29 11.21 12.25 -1.10
C GLU A 29 11.83 11.61 -2.34
N TRP A 30 11.14 11.66 -3.48
CA TRP A 30 11.63 11.13 -4.74
C TRP A 30 12.30 12.20 -5.58
N SER A 31 13.37 11.82 -6.26
CA SER A 31 14.11 12.67 -7.17
C SER A 31 14.14 12.07 -8.57
N LEU A 32 13.72 12.87 -9.56
CA LEU A 32 13.83 12.50 -10.97
C LEU A 32 15.11 13.06 -11.55
N THR A 33 15.89 12.22 -12.21
CA THR A 33 17.10 12.62 -12.94
C THR A 33 17.05 12.15 -14.38
N ASN A 34 17.35 13.04 -15.29
CA ASN A 34 17.44 12.78 -16.72
C ASN A 34 18.90 12.81 -17.17
N TYR A 35 19.34 11.81 -17.92
CA TYR A 35 20.71 11.67 -18.44
C TYR A 35 20.72 11.61 -19.96
N ASN A 36 21.87 11.92 -20.55
CA ASN A 36 22.16 11.73 -21.98
C ASN A 36 21.09 12.29 -22.94
N GLY A 37 20.54 13.46 -22.63
CA GLY A 37 19.54 14.12 -23.44
C GLY A 37 18.13 13.53 -23.29
N ALA A 38 17.91 12.57 -22.39
CA ALA A 38 16.56 12.15 -22.02
C ALA A 38 15.78 13.30 -21.38
N SER A 39 14.46 13.25 -21.45
CA SER A 39 13.58 14.27 -20.90
C SER A 39 12.32 13.63 -20.31
N ALA A 40 12.09 13.91 -19.05
CA ALA A 40 10.92 13.49 -18.31
C ALA A 40 10.60 14.50 -17.20
N ASN A 41 9.37 14.46 -16.71
CA ASN A 41 8.96 15.16 -15.49
C ASN A 41 8.26 14.20 -14.52
N PHE A 42 8.25 14.58 -13.23
CA PHE A 42 7.60 13.84 -12.17
C PHE A 42 6.70 14.79 -11.38
N ASN A 43 5.44 14.44 -11.25
CA ASN A 43 4.46 15.17 -10.45
C ASN A 43 3.40 14.22 -9.91
N ASP A 44 3.20 14.22 -8.59
CA ASP A 44 2.13 13.47 -7.91
C ASP A 44 2.01 12.00 -8.35
N GLY A 45 3.14 11.33 -8.46
CA GLY A 45 3.20 9.93 -8.89
C GLY A 45 3.22 9.71 -10.41
N PHE A 46 2.97 10.73 -11.21
CA PHE A 46 3.04 10.63 -12.68
C PHE A 46 4.46 10.94 -13.18
N ILE A 47 5.06 9.99 -13.86
CA ILE A 47 6.34 10.14 -14.54
C ILE A 47 6.04 10.21 -16.06
N SER A 48 6.14 11.39 -16.62
CA SER A 48 5.89 11.64 -18.05
C SER A 48 7.20 11.76 -18.80
N VAL A 49 7.56 10.72 -19.54
CA VAL A 49 8.77 10.64 -20.35
C VAL A 49 8.47 11.11 -21.78
N THR A 50 9.06 12.24 -22.18
CA THR A 50 8.95 12.78 -23.55
C THR A 50 10.05 12.25 -24.46
N ASN A 51 11.24 12.03 -23.91
CA ASN A 51 12.36 11.36 -24.58
C ASN A 51 13.06 10.42 -23.57
N GLY A 52 13.00 9.12 -23.81
CA GLY A 52 13.57 8.11 -22.91
C GLY A 52 15.07 7.83 -23.11
N GLY A 53 15.68 8.38 -24.17
CA GLY A 53 17.07 8.02 -24.53
C GLY A 53 17.20 6.57 -24.99
N SER A 54 18.44 6.03 -24.98
CA SER A 54 18.76 4.67 -25.44
C SER A 54 18.68 3.59 -24.34
N ASP A 55 18.73 3.97 -23.08
CA ASP A 55 18.83 3.04 -21.96
C ASP A 55 17.79 3.36 -20.88
N TYR A 56 17.39 2.34 -20.09
CA TYR A 56 16.44 2.52 -18.99
C TYR A 56 16.90 3.56 -17.98
N TRP A 57 18.17 3.54 -17.61
CA TRP A 57 18.77 4.45 -16.61
C TRP A 57 18.90 5.91 -17.09
N HIS A 58 18.59 6.22 -18.35
CA HIS A 58 18.58 7.61 -18.82
C HIS A 58 17.45 8.45 -18.20
N VAL A 59 16.41 7.81 -17.68
CA VAL A 59 15.39 8.45 -16.84
C VAL A 59 15.30 7.66 -15.55
N GLN A 60 15.76 8.24 -14.45
CA GLN A 60 15.74 7.59 -13.14
C GLN A 60 14.87 8.36 -12.17
N LEU A 61 13.87 7.67 -11.58
CA LEU A 61 13.19 8.14 -10.38
C LEU A 61 13.77 7.39 -9.19
N THR A 62 14.36 8.11 -8.24
CA THR A 62 15.08 7.51 -7.12
C THR A 62 14.58 7.99 -5.77
N ARG A 63 14.58 7.09 -4.79
CA ARG A 63 14.44 7.37 -3.37
C ARG A 63 15.72 6.94 -2.66
N ASN A 64 16.43 7.91 -2.08
CA ASN A 64 17.73 7.71 -1.44
C ASN A 64 17.63 7.52 0.08
N ASN A 65 18.75 7.28 0.73
CA ASN A 65 18.89 7.18 2.20
C ASN A 65 18.04 6.06 2.81
N ILE A 66 18.05 4.89 2.18
CA ILE A 66 17.39 3.70 2.68
C ILE A 66 18.41 2.89 3.48
N GLU A 67 18.02 2.48 4.69
CA GLU A 67 18.82 1.60 5.53
C GLU A 67 18.45 0.13 5.28
N LEU A 68 19.48 -0.70 5.02
CA LEU A 68 19.34 -2.14 4.83
C LEU A 68 20.32 -2.88 5.74
N GLN A 69 19.85 -3.95 6.37
CA GLN A 69 20.68 -4.78 7.25
C GLN A 69 21.06 -6.09 6.57
N ALA A 70 22.30 -6.49 6.76
CA ALA A 70 22.82 -7.75 6.27
C ALA A 70 22.02 -8.95 6.76
N GLY A 71 21.76 -9.90 5.87
CA GLY A 71 21.04 -11.14 6.17
C GLY A 71 19.52 -10.97 6.36
N LYS A 72 19.00 -9.74 6.31
CA LYS A 72 17.56 -9.48 6.47
C LYS A 72 16.82 -9.61 5.16
N THR A 73 15.57 -10.06 5.26
CA THR A 73 14.66 -10.23 4.13
C THR A 73 13.68 -9.06 4.08
N TYR A 74 13.56 -8.48 2.91
CA TYR A 74 12.72 -7.32 2.65
C TYR A 74 11.64 -7.64 1.63
N GLU A 75 10.45 -7.12 1.86
CA GLU A 75 9.36 -7.07 0.90
C GLU A 75 9.25 -5.66 0.32
N VAL A 76 9.19 -5.59 -0.98
CA VAL A 76 8.96 -4.35 -1.74
C VAL A 76 7.57 -4.43 -2.35
N LYS A 77 6.77 -3.39 -2.16
CA LYS A 77 5.48 -3.23 -2.83
C LYS A 77 5.44 -1.90 -3.56
N PHE A 78 4.82 -1.88 -4.72
CA PHE A 78 4.54 -0.67 -5.48
C PHE A 78 3.43 -0.93 -6.50
N TYR A 79 2.64 0.11 -6.76
CA TYR A 79 1.63 0.06 -7.81
C TYR A 79 2.17 0.76 -9.06
N LEU A 80 2.01 0.12 -10.23
CA LEU A 80 2.39 0.68 -11.52
C LEU A 80 1.23 0.63 -12.51
N GLN A 81 1.06 1.75 -13.23
CA GLN A 81 0.11 1.87 -14.33
C GLN A 81 0.72 2.62 -15.51
N GLY A 82 0.56 2.11 -16.71
CA GLY A 82 0.81 2.86 -17.93
C GLY A 82 -0.44 3.67 -18.30
N VAL A 83 -0.34 5.00 -18.31
CA VAL A 83 -1.53 5.87 -18.39
C VAL A 83 -2.30 5.72 -19.70
N SER A 84 -1.63 5.60 -20.84
CA SER A 84 -2.28 5.42 -22.14
C SER A 84 -1.89 4.15 -22.85
N ASN A 85 -0.69 3.66 -22.54
CA ASN A 85 -0.10 2.49 -23.15
C ASN A 85 0.63 1.67 -22.08
N ARG A 86 0.73 0.37 -22.31
CA ARG A 86 1.61 -0.50 -21.56
C ARG A 86 3.04 0.02 -21.59
N ARG A 87 3.68 0.09 -20.42
CA ARG A 87 5.06 0.54 -20.26
C ARG A 87 5.90 -0.53 -19.58
N TYR A 88 7.20 -0.45 -19.78
CA TYR A 88 8.19 -1.27 -19.11
C TYR A 88 9.06 -0.36 -18.25
N VAL A 89 9.31 -0.80 -17.03
CA VAL A 89 10.10 -0.08 -16.02
C VAL A 89 11.10 -1.05 -15.44
N GLU A 90 12.37 -0.72 -15.46
CA GLU A 90 13.37 -1.51 -14.74
C GLU A 90 13.40 -1.07 -13.28
N VAL A 91 13.33 -2.02 -12.35
CA VAL A 91 13.21 -1.72 -10.92
C VAL A 91 14.34 -2.40 -10.16
N ARG A 92 15.02 -1.63 -9.29
CA ARG A 92 16.12 -2.16 -8.48
C ARG A 92 16.27 -1.42 -7.15
N ILE A 93 16.97 -2.04 -6.21
CA ILE A 93 17.50 -1.41 -5.01
C ILE A 93 19.02 -1.56 -5.07
N GLY A 94 19.75 -0.46 -4.94
CA GLY A 94 21.19 -0.47 -5.09
C GLY A 94 21.90 0.53 -4.19
N ARG A 95 23.22 0.60 -4.34
CA ARG A 95 24.07 1.57 -3.65
C ARG A 95 23.86 2.97 -4.25
N ASN A 96 23.70 3.97 -3.39
CA ASN A 96 23.60 5.36 -3.82
C ASN A 96 24.97 6.04 -3.97
N ALA A 97 25.99 5.30 -4.45
CA ALA A 97 27.34 5.79 -4.72
C ALA A 97 28.02 4.85 -5.70
N PHE A 98 29.04 5.37 -6.41
CA PHE A 98 29.88 4.52 -7.26
C PHE A 98 30.45 3.34 -6.45
N PRO A 99 30.43 2.10 -6.98
CA PRO A 99 30.11 1.70 -8.36
C PRO A 99 28.61 1.47 -8.67
N TYR A 100 27.67 1.90 -7.83
CA TYR A 100 26.24 1.77 -7.99
C TYR A 100 25.73 0.32 -8.09
N ASP A 101 26.38 -0.59 -7.37
CA ASP A 101 26.02 -2.02 -7.35
C ASP A 101 24.58 -2.21 -6.90
N ALA A 102 23.91 -3.18 -7.50
CA ALA A 102 22.58 -3.58 -7.07
C ALA A 102 22.65 -4.52 -5.86
N PHE A 103 21.79 -4.28 -4.88
CA PHE A 103 21.51 -5.21 -3.78
C PHE A 103 20.36 -6.16 -4.16
N ALA A 104 19.43 -5.64 -4.96
CA ALA A 104 18.34 -6.43 -5.56
C ALA A 104 18.00 -5.86 -6.94
N GLU A 105 17.90 -6.74 -7.93
CA GLU A 105 17.40 -6.43 -9.27
C GLU A 105 16.10 -7.18 -9.50
N PHE A 106 15.02 -6.44 -9.75
CA PHE A 106 13.72 -7.02 -10.05
C PHE A 106 13.47 -7.11 -11.56
N GLY A 107 14.44 -6.59 -12.33
CA GLY A 107 14.42 -6.57 -13.78
C GLY A 107 13.34 -5.67 -14.36
N GLU A 108 12.95 -5.98 -15.57
CA GLU A 108 11.93 -5.25 -16.31
C GLU A 108 10.53 -5.64 -15.81
N VAL A 109 9.81 -4.66 -15.31
CA VAL A 109 8.46 -4.81 -14.78
C VAL A 109 7.46 -4.13 -15.71
N VAL A 110 6.36 -4.80 -15.97
CA VAL A 110 5.28 -4.25 -16.80
C VAL A 110 4.37 -3.36 -15.98
N ALA A 111 4.16 -2.13 -16.47
CA ALA A 111 3.09 -1.22 -16.05
C ALA A 111 1.92 -1.35 -17.04
N PRO A 112 0.88 -2.14 -16.75
CA PRO A 112 -0.26 -2.32 -17.63
C PRO A 112 -1.18 -1.09 -17.60
N VAL A 113 -2.04 -0.92 -18.60
CA VAL A 113 -2.95 0.24 -18.69
C VAL A 113 -3.96 0.29 -17.55
N ASN A 114 -4.43 -0.86 -17.09
CA ASN A 114 -5.35 -0.97 -15.94
C ASN A 114 -4.64 -1.00 -14.59
N GLY A 115 -3.31 -0.84 -14.59
CA GLY A 115 -2.51 -0.83 -13.37
C GLY A 115 -2.44 -2.18 -12.65
N ARG A 116 -1.46 -2.32 -11.77
CA ARG A 116 -1.39 -3.45 -10.84
C ARG A 116 -0.46 -3.16 -9.67
N LEU A 117 -0.76 -3.77 -8.53
CA LEU A 117 0.15 -3.87 -7.41
C LEU A 117 1.20 -4.96 -7.69
N ILE A 118 2.45 -4.65 -7.42
CA ILE A 118 3.59 -5.54 -7.59
C ILE A 118 4.24 -5.76 -6.23
N THR A 119 4.45 -7.02 -5.88
CA THR A 119 5.18 -7.40 -4.67
C THR A 119 6.41 -8.19 -5.06
N LYS A 120 7.55 -7.84 -4.48
CA LYS A 120 8.84 -8.52 -4.65
C LYS A 120 9.50 -8.71 -3.30
N THR A 121 10.32 -9.73 -3.17
CA THR A 121 11.13 -9.97 -1.97
C THR A 121 12.59 -10.14 -2.33
N PHE A 122 13.48 -9.74 -1.42
CA PHE A 122 14.91 -10.02 -1.53
C PHE A 122 15.53 -10.16 -0.13
N THR A 123 16.64 -10.88 -0.06
CA THR A 123 17.46 -10.95 1.16
C THR A 123 18.75 -10.19 0.93
N MET A 124 19.08 -9.26 1.83
CA MET A 124 20.28 -8.45 1.75
C MET A 124 21.52 -9.33 1.98
N GLN A 125 22.27 -9.62 0.91
CA GLN A 125 23.47 -10.48 0.96
C GLN A 125 24.73 -9.70 1.32
N SER A 126 24.74 -8.38 1.08
CA SER A 126 25.87 -7.50 1.43
C SER A 126 25.82 -7.11 2.91
N GLY A 127 26.86 -6.41 3.38
CA GLY A 127 26.90 -5.84 4.73
C GLY A 127 25.79 -4.79 4.96
N ASN A 128 25.66 -4.32 6.19
CA ASN A 128 24.74 -3.23 6.51
C ASN A 128 25.03 -1.99 5.66
N VAL A 129 23.97 -1.36 5.17
CA VAL A 129 24.03 -0.16 4.33
C VAL A 129 23.04 0.86 4.89
N ASN A 130 23.47 2.11 5.04
CA ASN A 130 22.66 3.23 5.50
C ASN A 130 22.31 4.23 4.39
N ASN A 131 22.75 3.97 3.17
CA ASN A 131 22.55 4.84 2.02
C ASN A 131 22.29 4.01 0.76
N ALA A 132 21.31 3.11 0.83
CA ALA A 132 20.78 2.48 -0.35
C ALA A 132 19.77 3.41 -1.05
N ARG A 133 19.50 3.15 -2.32
CA ARG A 133 18.49 3.83 -3.10
C ARG A 133 17.55 2.85 -3.77
N PHE A 134 16.30 3.20 -3.83
CA PHE A 134 15.29 2.54 -4.64
C PHE A 134 15.23 3.26 -5.99
N GLU A 135 15.26 2.53 -7.08
CA GLU A 135 15.30 3.06 -8.44
C GLU A 135 14.18 2.49 -9.31
N PHE A 136 13.47 3.39 -9.99
CA PHE A 136 12.65 3.09 -11.14
C PHE A 136 13.31 3.73 -12.36
N ASN A 137 13.78 2.91 -13.27
CA ASN A 137 14.44 3.32 -14.51
C ASN A 137 13.41 3.26 -15.65
N LEU A 138 13.06 4.41 -16.21
CA LEU A 138 11.94 4.58 -17.13
C LEU A 138 12.36 4.99 -18.54
N GLY A 139 13.65 5.04 -18.84
CA GLY A 139 14.19 5.39 -20.16
C GLY A 139 13.79 4.40 -21.26
N LYS A 140 14.47 4.47 -22.40
CA LYS A 140 14.21 3.75 -23.67
C LYS A 140 12.93 4.15 -24.39
N ASN A 141 11.84 4.39 -23.68
CA ASN A 141 10.54 4.62 -24.27
C ASN A 141 9.92 5.93 -23.76
N SER A 142 9.13 6.60 -24.59
CA SER A 142 8.29 7.73 -24.17
C SER A 142 6.94 7.27 -23.64
N GLY A 143 6.24 8.14 -22.93
CA GLY A 143 4.90 7.90 -22.38
C GLY A 143 4.85 8.07 -20.87
N THR A 144 3.68 8.00 -20.28
CA THR A 144 3.45 8.28 -18.86
C THR A 144 3.23 7.00 -18.08
N VAL A 145 3.90 6.91 -16.93
CA VAL A 145 3.68 5.88 -15.91
C VAL A 145 3.16 6.55 -14.65
N TYR A 146 2.16 5.97 -14.04
CA TYR A 146 1.75 6.31 -12.68
C TYR A 146 2.33 5.29 -11.70
N LEU A 147 3.02 5.80 -10.68
CA LEU A 147 3.65 5.04 -9.60
C LEU A 147 3.05 5.48 -8.28
N SER A 148 2.66 4.53 -7.44
CA SER A 148 2.17 4.80 -6.09
C SER A 148 2.42 3.62 -5.15
N ASP A 149 2.04 3.77 -3.87
CA ASP A 149 2.12 2.73 -2.82
C ASP A 149 3.48 2.06 -2.73
N VAL A 150 4.53 2.85 -2.92
CA VAL A 150 5.89 2.31 -2.80
C VAL A 150 6.21 2.14 -1.33
N SER A 151 6.45 0.90 -0.95
CA SER A 151 6.85 0.56 0.41
C SER A 151 7.98 -0.47 0.43
N LEU A 152 8.78 -0.41 1.48
CA LEU A 152 9.83 -1.36 1.78
C LEU A 152 9.64 -1.86 3.21
N ASN A 153 9.46 -3.15 3.36
CA ASN A 153 9.16 -3.77 4.64
C ASN A 153 10.21 -4.82 4.98
N CYS A 154 10.80 -4.75 6.16
CA CYS A 154 11.67 -5.82 6.65
C CYS A 154 10.84 -6.91 7.30
N LEU A 155 10.89 -8.12 6.74
CA LEU A 155 10.08 -9.25 7.19
C LEU A 155 10.62 -9.93 8.46
N ASP A 156 11.92 -9.81 8.73
CA ASP A 156 12.62 -10.49 9.81
C ASP A 156 13.51 -9.58 10.68
N CYS A 157 13.35 -8.25 10.55
CA CYS A 157 13.95 -7.30 11.47
C CYS A 157 13.18 -7.36 12.80
N GLY A 158 13.86 -7.76 13.88
CA GLY A 158 13.27 -7.69 15.21
C GLY A 158 12.88 -6.26 15.61
N SER A 159 12.02 -6.14 16.60
CA SER A 159 11.37 -4.90 17.07
C SER A 159 12.29 -3.77 17.59
N ASN A 160 13.59 -3.81 17.35
CA ASN A 160 14.58 -2.89 17.91
C ASN A 160 15.19 -1.89 16.90
N GLN A 161 14.52 -1.59 15.80
CA GLN A 161 14.96 -0.48 14.97
C GLN A 161 14.21 0.80 15.33
N ASN A 162 14.88 1.67 16.10
CA ASN A 162 14.54 3.08 16.15
C ASN A 162 14.88 3.71 14.79
N VAL A 163 14.02 3.52 13.80
CA VAL A 163 14.03 4.39 12.62
C VAL A 163 13.55 5.74 13.10
N SER A 164 14.43 6.73 13.04
CA SER A 164 14.11 8.13 13.33
C SER A 164 13.02 8.58 12.37
N THR A 165 11.78 8.32 12.72
CA THR A 165 10.62 8.90 12.07
C THR A 165 10.51 10.32 12.60
N ASN A 166 10.71 11.31 11.75
CA ASN A 166 10.24 12.66 12.03
C ASN A 166 8.77 12.56 12.44
N ASN A 167 8.51 12.96 13.68
CA ASN A 167 7.26 12.92 14.40
C ASN A 167 6.05 13.30 13.53
N SER A 168 5.40 12.33 12.95
CA SER A 168 3.95 12.36 12.80
C SER A 168 3.41 11.43 13.89
N SER A 169 2.88 12.00 14.96
CA SER A 169 2.21 11.24 16.02
C SER A 169 1.20 10.30 15.39
N PRO A 170 1.17 9.00 15.75
CA PRO A 170 0.12 8.12 15.28
C PRO A 170 -1.21 8.72 15.68
N ILE A 171 -2.06 8.95 14.71
CA ILE A 171 -3.43 9.41 14.97
C ILE A 171 -4.07 8.28 15.78
N SER A 172 -4.51 8.61 16.99
CA SER A 172 -5.32 7.69 17.79
C SER A 172 -6.51 7.24 16.94
N THR A 173 -6.53 5.96 16.60
CA THR A 173 -7.63 5.32 15.86
C THR A 173 -8.83 5.05 16.75
N SER A 174 -8.90 5.68 17.94
CA SER A 174 -9.88 5.38 18.98
C SER A 174 -11.32 5.69 18.64
N ASP A 175 -11.60 6.32 17.49
CA ASP A 175 -12.95 6.80 17.19
C ASP A 175 -13.67 6.08 16.04
N TRP A 176 -13.02 5.09 15.37
CA TRP A 176 -13.60 4.45 14.19
C TRP A 176 -13.37 2.94 14.19
N ASP A 177 -14.45 2.21 14.12
CA ASP A 177 -14.46 0.75 14.00
C ASP A 177 -14.56 0.35 12.53
N TYR A 178 -13.44 0.30 11.82
CA TYR A 178 -13.44 -0.12 10.42
C TYR A 178 -13.83 -1.58 10.28
N ILE A 179 -14.77 -1.86 9.40
CA ILE A 179 -15.10 -3.21 8.97
C ILE A 179 -14.34 -3.60 7.69
N VAL A 180 -13.86 -2.61 6.94
CA VAL A 180 -13.01 -2.82 5.77
C VAL A 180 -11.76 -1.96 5.91
N ILE A 181 -10.59 -2.59 5.86
CA ILE A 181 -9.30 -1.91 5.77
C ILE A 181 -8.50 -2.61 4.68
N ALA A 182 -8.28 -1.91 3.57
CA ALA A 182 -7.54 -2.47 2.45
C ALA A 182 -6.70 -1.39 1.74
N ASP A 183 -5.71 -1.83 0.98
CA ASP A 183 -4.97 -0.93 0.09
C ASP A 183 -5.86 -0.48 -1.06
N THR A 184 -6.60 -1.42 -1.65
CA THR A 184 -7.59 -1.13 -2.70
C THR A 184 -8.96 -1.59 -2.26
N VAL A 185 -9.93 -0.69 -2.34
CA VAL A 185 -11.34 -0.94 -2.07
C VAL A 185 -12.12 -0.55 -3.33
N ASP A 186 -12.75 -1.52 -3.97
CA ASP A 186 -13.61 -1.31 -5.14
C ASP A 186 -15.00 -1.83 -4.82
N PHE A 187 -15.89 -0.93 -4.42
CA PHE A 187 -17.31 -1.20 -4.29
C PHE A 187 -17.98 -1.00 -5.65
N ARG A 188 -18.46 -2.08 -6.23
CA ARG A 188 -19.20 -2.04 -7.49
C ARG A 188 -20.52 -1.30 -7.34
N ASP A 189 -21.19 -1.02 -8.47
CA ASP A 189 -22.48 -0.39 -8.48
C ASP A 189 -23.48 -1.15 -7.59
N TYR A 190 -24.30 -0.40 -6.84
CA TYR A 190 -25.29 -0.92 -5.89
C TYR A 190 -24.74 -1.68 -4.68
N SER A 191 -23.42 -1.70 -4.47
CA SER A 191 -22.79 -2.33 -3.30
C SER A 191 -23.16 -1.65 -2.00
N MET A 192 -23.08 -2.39 -0.89
CA MET A 192 -23.39 -1.88 0.44
C MET A 192 -22.37 -2.32 1.47
N SER A 193 -22.00 -1.42 2.38
CA SER A 193 -21.20 -1.70 3.56
C SER A 193 -21.92 -1.21 4.81
N LEU A 194 -21.90 -2.01 5.89
CA LEU A 194 -22.59 -1.71 7.15
C LEU A 194 -21.70 -1.10 8.23
N GLY A 195 -20.52 -0.60 7.89
CA GLY A 195 -19.60 0.04 8.84
C GLY A 195 -18.56 0.87 8.13
N ASP A 196 -17.58 1.31 8.90
CA ASP A 196 -16.53 2.21 8.44
C ASP A 196 -15.58 1.52 7.45
N VAL A 197 -15.13 2.26 6.46
CA VAL A 197 -14.27 1.77 5.37
C VAL A 197 -13.02 2.61 5.29
N PHE A 198 -11.86 1.97 5.29
CA PHE A 198 -10.59 2.60 4.95
C PHE A 198 -10.04 1.98 3.66
N GLY A 199 -9.66 2.83 2.71
CA GLY A 199 -8.94 2.43 1.49
C GLY A 199 -7.84 3.42 1.15
N GLN A 200 -6.66 2.93 0.74
CA GLN A 200 -5.69 3.83 0.12
C GLN A 200 -6.17 4.26 -1.26
N TYR A 201 -6.65 3.29 -2.04
CA TYR A 201 -7.39 3.48 -3.29
C TYR A 201 -8.82 3.07 -3.05
N LEU A 202 -9.73 4.02 -3.16
CA LEU A 202 -11.14 3.78 -2.92
C LEU A 202 -11.94 4.15 -4.15
N GLU A 203 -12.71 3.22 -4.66
CA GLU A 203 -13.76 3.46 -5.65
C GLU A 203 -15.11 3.04 -5.09
N LEU A 204 -16.06 3.94 -5.10
CA LEU A 204 -17.46 3.64 -4.81
C LEU A 204 -18.27 3.71 -6.10
N GLY A 205 -18.83 2.58 -6.51
CA GLY A 205 -19.69 2.44 -7.67
C GLY A 205 -20.97 3.27 -7.57
N ALA A 206 -21.68 3.39 -8.67
CA ALA A 206 -22.94 4.12 -8.72
C ALA A 206 -23.98 3.50 -7.78
N ASP A 207 -24.75 4.35 -7.08
CA ASP A 207 -25.76 3.93 -6.12
C ASP A 207 -25.24 3.09 -4.94
N SER A 208 -23.91 2.99 -4.74
CA SER A 208 -23.35 2.30 -3.60
C SER A 208 -23.68 3.02 -2.29
N LYS A 209 -23.78 2.26 -1.18
CA LYS A 209 -24.17 2.79 0.13
C LYS A 209 -23.18 2.33 1.21
N ILE A 210 -22.55 3.27 1.88
CA ILE A 210 -21.72 3.00 3.05
C ILE A 210 -22.48 3.51 4.29
N TYR A 211 -22.90 2.60 5.16
CA TYR A 211 -23.53 2.90 6.44
C TYR A 211 -22.47 3.08 7.53
N GLY A 212 -21.58 4.03 7.32
CA GLY A 212 -20.44 4.34 8.17
C GLY A 212 -19.66 5.52 7.61
N ASN A 213 -18.44 5.68 8.12
CA ASN A 213 -17.51 6.67 7.64
C ASN A 213 -16.62 6.07 6.53
N VAL A 214 -16.02 6.93 5.75
CA VAL A 214 -15.07 6.54 4.69
C VAL A 214 -13.80 7.35 4.83
N ASP A 215 -12.67 6.65 4.85
CA ASP A 215 -11.34 7.22 4.81
C ASP A 215 -10.60 6.77 3.54
N ALA A 216 -10.16 7.73 2.74
CA ALA A 216 -9.39 7.50 1.53
C ALA A 216 -8.04 8.22 1.61
N SER A 217 -6.92 7.48 1.67
CA SER A 217 -5.63 8.13 1.91
C SER A 217 -4.92 8.61 0.64
N ASN A 218 -5.03 7.91 -0.49
CA ASN A 218 -4.27 8.26 -1.70
C ASN A 218 -5.17 8.62 -2.88
N TYR A 219 -6.17 7.83 -3.14
CA TYR A 219 -7.08 8.02 -4.27
C TYR A 219 -8.51 7.74 -3.85
N CYS A 220 -9.43 8.54 -4.36
CA CYS A 220 -10.84 8.42 -4.08
C CYS A 220 -11.65 8.76 -5.32
N PHE A 221 -12.43 7.81 -5.81
CA PHE A 221 -13.36 8.00 -6.90
C PHE A 221 -14.77 7.61 -6.49
N LEU A 222 -15.70 8.54 -6.54
CA LEU A 222 -17.07 8.36 -6.15
C LEU A 222 -17.97 8.51 -7.38
N ARG A 223 -18.60 7.41 -7.79
CA ARG A 223 -19.51 7.41 -8.91
C ARG A 223 -20.87 7.97 -8.51
N GLU A 224 -21.69 8.22 -9.51
CA GLU A 224 -22.99 8.87 -9.34
C GLU A 224 -23.81 8.27 -8.20
N ARG A 225 -24.40 9.15 -7.38
CA ARG A 225 -25.32 8.80 -6.30
C ARG A 225 -24.73 7.90 -5.21
N ALA A 226 -23.42 7.74 -5.14
CA ALA A 226 -22.79 7.08 -4.00
C ALA A 226 -23.18 7.81 -2.70
N ASN A 227 -23.52 7.06 -1.68
CA ASN A 227 -24.06 7.58 -0.42
C ASN A 227 -23.28 7.06 0.78
N ILE A 228 -22.64 7.97 1.49
CA ILE A 228 -21.90 7.73 2.72
C ILE A 228 -22.73 8.32 3.87
N SER A 229 -23.25 7.49 4.77
CA SER A 229 -24.09 7.96 5.87
C SER A 229 -23.30 8.73 6.94
N GLY A 230 -22.00 8.45 7.04
CA GLY A 230 -21.05 9.12 7.92
C GLY A 230 -20.21 10.19 7.21
N ASN A 231 -19.04 10.43 7.74
CA ASN A 231 -18.09 11.40 7.22
C ASN A 231 -17.21 10.77 6.12
N LEU A 232 -16.84 11.57 5.14
CA LEU A 232 -15.81 11.26 4.16
C LEU A 232 -14.55 12.08 4.50
N ARG A 233 -13.46 11.40 4.82
CA ARG A 233 -12.15 12.00 5.00
C ARG A 233 -11.21 11.54 3.90
N TYR A 234 -10.36 12.41 3.40
CA TYR A 234 -9.43 12.09 2.33
C TYR A 234 -8.12 12.89 2.48
N SER A 235 -7.02 12.26 2.11
CA SER A 235 -5.73 12.99 2.02
C SER A 235 -5.61 13.71 0.68
N THR A 236 -6.08 13.08 -0.39
CA THR A 236 -6.16 13.67 -1.73
C THR A 236 -7.62 13.89 -2.09
N PRO A 237 -8.00 15.05 -2.65
CA PRO A 237 -9.39 15.32 -3.02
C PRO A 237 -10.00 14.21 -3.86
N CYS A 238 -11.18 13.75 -3.47
CA CYS A 238 -11.93 12.75 -4.23
C CYS A 238 -12.37 13.31 -5.59
N ILE A 239 -12.28 12.47 -6.61
CA ILE A 239 -12.98 12.69 -7.89
C ILE A 239 -14.42 12.28 -7.68
N GLU A 240 -15.36 13.22 -7.77
CA GLU A 240 -16.76 12.99 -7.49
C GLU A 240 -17.60 13.19 -8.75
N GLN A 241 -18.45 12.23 -9.05
CA GLN A 241 -19.53 12.39 -10.00
C GLN A 241 -20.76 13.04 -9.34
N ASN A 242 -21.88 13.11 -10.05
CA ASN A 242 -23.07 13.83 -9.60
C ASN A 242 -23.75 13.17 -8.38
N ASN A 243 -24.29 14.03 -7.50
CA ASN A 243 -25.17 13.61 -6.40
C ASN A 243 -24.50 12.76 -5.31
N ILE A 244 -23.21 12.93 -5.05
CA ILE A 244 -22.52 12.28 -3.94
C ILE A 244 -23.01 12.84 -2.60
N LYS A 245 -23.38 11.96 -1.67
CA LYS A 245 -23.83 12.32 -0.32
C LYS A 245 -22.84 11.84 0.73
N ALA A 246 -22.48 12.71 1.65
CA ALA A 246 -21.75 12.41 2.88
C ALA A 246 -22.19 13.43 3.96
N LYS A 247 -22.16 13.03 5.24
CA LYS A 247 -22.53 13.90 6.36
C LYS A 247 -21.60 15.12 6.44
N ALA A 248 -20.30 14.89 6.30
CA ALA A 248 -19.28 15.91 6.16
C ALA A 248 -18.16 15.41 5.26
N LYS A 249 -17.48 16.33 4.59
CA LYS A 249 -16.29 16.04 3.76
C LYS A 249 -15.13 16.86 4.29
N SER A 250 -14.00 16.25 4.53
CA SER A 250 -12.83 16.95 5.06
C SER A 250 -11.51 16.41 4.50
N ALA A 251 -10.63 17.32 4.12
CA ALA A 251 -9.26 16.98 3.82
C ALA A 251 -8.48 16.77 5.11
N LYS A 252 -7.77 15.65 5.23
CA LYS A 252 -6.94 15.32 6.38
C LYS A 252 -5.84 14.36 5.93
N ALA A 253 -4.61 14.58 6.39
CA ALA A 253 -3.58 13.57 6.21
C ALA A 253 -4.01 12.25 6.90
N LEU A 254 -4.15 11.20 6.14
CA LEU A 254 -4.58 9.89 6.61
C LEU A 254 -3.45 8.89 6.39
N SER A 255 -3.23 8.06 7.38
CA SER A 255 -2.37 6.87 7.27
C SER A 255 -3.23 5.62 7.42
N LYS A 256 -2.82 4.54 6.76
CA LYS A 256 -3.47 3.25 6.91
C LYS A 256 -3.53 2.85 8.38
N PRO A 257 -4.70 2.49 8.91
CA PRO A 257 -4.80 1.98 10.27
C PRO A 257 -3.95 0.73 10.44
N VAL A 258 -3.17 0.69 11.52
CA VAL A 258 -2.43 -0.51 11.89
C VAL A 258 -3.40 -1.49 12.52
N VAL A 259 -3.73 -2.56 11.80
CA VAL A 259 -4.56 -3.65 12.34
C VAL A 259 -3.63 -4.76 12.78
N SER A 260 -3.62 -5.04 14.08
CA SER A 260 -3.07 -6.29 14.59
C SER A 260 -4.03 -7.43 14.22
N LEU A 261 -3.80 -8.05 13.08
CA LEU A 261 -4.54 -9.27 12.77
C LEU A 261 -4.02 -10.39 13.67
N PRO A 262 -4.93 -11.18 14.29
CA PRO A 262 -4.52 -12.42 14.94
C PRO A 262 -3.79 -13.29 13.92
N ASN A 263 -2.78 -14.05 14.34
CA ASN A 263 -2.04 -14.97 13.49
C ASN A 263 -3.02 -15.85 12.71
N ILE A 264 -3.08 -15.64 11.40
CA ILE A 264 -3.89 -16.49 10.52
C ILE A 264 -3.13 -17.82 10.44
N VAL A 265 -3.72 -18.88 10.99
CA VAL A 265 -3.18 -20.23 10.83
C VAL A 265 -3.27 -20.58 9.35
N THR A 266 -2.11 -20.76 8.73
CA THR A 266 -2.03 -21.23 7.34
C THR A 266 -2.64 -22.61 7.23
N GLY A 267 -3.60 -22.81 6.37
CA GLY A 267 -4.21 -24.13 6.12
C GLY A 267 -5.74 -24.14 6.00
N ILE A 268 -6.40 -23.00 6.11
CA ILE A 268 -7.84 -22.91 5.90
C ILE A 268 -8.10 -22.82 4.39
N SER A 269 -8.93 -23.72 3.89
CA SER A 269 -9.37 -23.67 2.49
C SER A 269 -10.09 -22.36 2.19
N PRO A 270 -9.90 -21.75 1.02
CA PRO A 270 -10.66 -20.57 0.63
C PRO A 270 -12.15 -20.86 0.66
N ILE A 271 -12.93 -19.89 1.15
CA ILE A 271 -14.38 -19.95 1.16
C ILE A 271 -14.87 -19.19 -0.06
N SER A 272 -15.60 -19.88 -0.92
CA SER A 272 -16.28 -19.29 -2.06
C SER A 272 -17.78 -19.23 -1.77
N VAL A 273 -18.38 -18.06 -1.94
CA VAL A 273 -19.82 -17.85 -1.80
C VAL A 273 -20.38 -17.57 -3.19
N GLY A 274 -21.31 -18.40 -3.64
CA GLY A 274 -21.97 -18.20 -4.93
C GLY A 274 -22.88 -16.98 -4.93
N LEU A 275 -23.31 -16.57 -6.12
CA LEU A 275 -24.31 -15.52 -6.29
C LEU A 275 -25.60 -15.96 -5.57
N ASP A 276 -26.18 -15.06 -4.78
CA ASP A 276 -27.40 -15.31 -3.99
C ASP A 276 -27.25 -16.36 -2.84
N GLU A 277 -26.03 -16.76 -2.51
CA GLU A 277 -25.78 -17.63 -1.36
C GLU A 277 -25.44 -16.81 -0.11
N THR A 278 -25.90 -17.31 1.04
CA THR A 278 -25.54 -16.77 2.36
C THR A 278 -24.84 -17.86 3.16
N ILE A 279 -23.62 -17.58 3.59
CA ILE A 279 -22.89 -18.46 4.49
C ILE A 279 -22.80 -17.81 5.88
N THR A 280 -23.22 -18.54 6.89
CA THR A 280 -22.96 -18.15 8.29
C THR A 280 -21.72 -18.88 8.75
N LEU A 281 -20.67 -18.11 9.03
CA LEU A 281 -19.40 -18.63 9.52
C LEU A 281 -19.40 -18.62 11.05
N PRO A 282 -19.04 -19.73 11.72
CA PRO A 282 -18.82 -19.71 13.15
C PRO A 282 -17.63 -18.81 13.50
N PRO A 283 -17.49 -18.32 14.73
CA PRO A 283 -16.32 -17.57 15.14
C PRO A 283 -15.03 -18.35 14.84
N GLY A 284 -14.09 -17.73 14.13
CA GLY A 284 -12.85 -18.38 13.71
C GLY A 284 -11.98 -17.48 12.83
N ASN A 285 -10.80 -17.99 12.48
CA ASN A 285 -9.89 -17.32 11.55
C ASN A 285 -10.15 -17.82 10.15
N TYR A 286 -10.52 -16.91 9.25
CA TYR A 286 -10.82 -17.21 7.86
C TYR A 286 -9.75 -16.59 6.95
N GLY A 287 -9.41 -17.29 5.86
CA GLY A 287 -8.37 -16.86 4.92
C GLY A 287 -8.90 -15.81 3.93
N VAL A 288 -9.24 -16.23 2.73
CA VAL A 288 -9.65 -15.33 1.63
C VAL A 288 -11.10 -15.63 1.25
N PHE A 289 -11.87 -14.57 1.04
CA PHE A 289 -13.22 -14.64 0.47
C PHE A 289 -13.15 -14.28 -1.03
N TYR A 290 -13.77 -15.08 -1.87
CA TYR A 290 -13.92 -14.86 -3.31
C TYR A 290 -15.40 -14.70 -3.66
#